data_9db47968a579c75611e4d5d60135c326
#
_entry.id   9db47968a579c75611e4d5d60135c326
#
_cell.length_a   1.000
_cell.length_b   1.000
_cell.length_c   1.000
_cell.angle_alpha   90.00
_cell.angle_beta   90.00
_cell.angle_gamma   90.00
#
_symmetry.space_group_name_H-M   'P 1'
#
loop_
_entity.id
_entity.type
_entity.pdbx_description
1 polymer ?
#
loop_
_entity_poly.entity_id
_entity_poly.type
_entity_poly.pdbx_seq_one_letter_code
_entity_poly.pdbx_strand_id
1 'polypeptide(L)'
;MGSPVWPRMRDAVANWRPVITVETLALLGSLYFGLTANGAFWKAAWVASGGQVPLMGALLVLLVGLHGLLLGLLLARAWARQLLGVLVMGSALAAHYMSAYGVYLDGDMLRNIAHTDWAESRELMTPALVMHLLIYGVLPAALVQRTRLAARPFLRAAAVRGLFLVAMWSLVMAGAALSFKDLSSLLRNHREVRYLVTPGNYLYGIARMALSGDDRAQAPLLPVAEDARRAPSAAARRPRLLVLVVGETVRAENWGMDGYRRNTTPELAAAGVINFPHVSACGTSTEVSLPCMFSPFGRADYDESRIRAHESFLHVLQRVGVDVAWHDNQSGCKGVCRGLALDMIAPSSDPALCNGLRCYDEILQRAVPAAAAPGARDRVIVLHMLGNHGPSYFQRYPPAFERFRPACHDAELGHCSQDEIVNAYDNAVLYTDHVLAGLIARLAALEHYDPALVYVSDHGESLGERGMYLHGMPYSIAPRQQTGVPMVMWFSSGFAAQTHLDVGCLRSRAAQPTSHDSLFPTVLGLFDVDTTARRHERDLVEPCRARGPA
;
A
#
# COMPACT_ATOMS: atom_id res chain seq x y z
N MET A 1 -6.67 65.27 13.80
CA MET A 1 -5.52 64.36 13.84
C MET A 1 -6.00 63.01 14.35
N GLY A 2 -6.37 62.11 13.44
CA GLY A 2 -6.83 60.77 13.79
C GLY A 2 -5.63 59.86 14.05
N SER A 3 -5.51 59.34 15.27
CA SER A 3 -4.50 58.33 15.58
C SER A 3 -4.78 57.07 14.74
N PRO A 4 -3.73 56.43 14.15
CA PRO A 4 -3.94 55.28 13.28
C PRO A 4 -4.54 54.12 14.03
N VAL A 5 -5.71 53.63 13.60
CA VAL A 5 -6.48 52.52 14.20
C VAL A 5 -5.70 51.20 14.09
N TRP A 6 -4.82 51.05 13.12
CA TRP A 6 -4.05 49.82 12.81
C TRP A 6 -3.10 49.33 13.91
N PRO A 7 -2.32 50.17 14.64
CA PRO A 7 -1.45 49.68 15.72
C PRO A 7 -2.24 49.06 16.87
N ARG A 8 -3.37 49.68 17.26
CA ARG A 8 -4.22 49.20 18.37
C ARG A 8 -4.87 47.84 18.07
N MET A 9 -5.25 47.61 16.82
CA MET A 9 -5.78 46.29 16.42
C MET A 9 -4.70 45.21 16.45
N ARG A 10 -3.48 45.48 15.99
CA ARG A 10 -2.36 44.51 16.06
C ARG A 10 -2.01 44.16 17.49
N ASP A 11 -1.97 45.14 18.39
CA ASP A 11 -1.67 44.91 19.82
C ASP A 11 -2.80 44.15 20.53
N ALA A 12 -4.06 44.41 20.18
CA ALA A 12 -5.21 43.70 20.69
C ALA A 12 -5.21 42.21 20.26
N VAL A 13 -4.90 41.94 18.99
CA VAL A 13 -4.80 40.55 18.47
C VAL A 13 -3.57 39.86 19.01
N ALA A 14 -2.43 40.54 19.17
CA ALA A 14 -1.20 39.96 19.72
C ALA A 14 -1.39 39.53 21.20
N ASN A 15 -2.16 40.33 21.97
CA ASN A 15 -2.42 40.06 23.40
C ASN A 15 -3.67 39.25 23.68
N TRP A 16 -4.43 38.86 22.66
CA TRP A 16 -5.65 38.07 22.83
C TRP A 16 -5.34 36.62 23.32
N ARG A 17 -5.70 36.35 24.57
CA ARG A 17 -5.50 35.05 25.25
C ARG A 17 -6.75 34.69 26.03
N PRO A 18 -7.78 34.13 25.37
CA PRO A 18 -9.03 33.79 26.03
C PRO A 18 -8.83 32.74 27.11
N VAL A 19 -9.51 32.93 28.25
CA VAL A 19 -9.52 31.96 29.34
C VAL A 19 -10.73 31.07 29.15
N ILE A 20 -10.49 29.77 28.89
CA ILE A 20 -11.54 28.77 28.69
C ILE A 20 -11.29 27.55 29.58
N THR A 21 -12.30 26.71 29.73
CA THR A 21 -12.14 25.46 30.45
C THR A 21 -11.67 24.33 29.53
N VAL A 22 -11.17 23.25 30.10
CA VAL A 22 -10.76 22.07 29.30
C VAL A 22 -11.97 21.45 28.60
N GLU A 23 -13.14 21.47 29.24
CA GLU A 23 -14.40 20.96 28.67
C GLU A 23 -14.87 21.82 27.48
N THR A 24 -14.76 23.15 27.59
CA THR A 24 -15.03 24.06 26.47
C THR A 24 -14.07 23.83 25.33
N LEU A 25 -12.78 23.64 25.62
CA LEU A 25 -11.78 23.33 24.61
C LEU A 25 -12.07 21.99 23.93
N ALA A 26 -12.48 20.96 24.68
CA ALA A 26 -12.89 19.66 24.16
C ALA A 26 -14.13 19.78 23.24
N LEU A 27 -15.14 20.55 23.64
CA LEU A 27 -16.34 20.78 22.83
C LEU A 27 -16.01 21.53 21.52
N LEU A 28 -15.19 22.58 21.59
CA LEU A 28 -14.75 23.32 20.39
C LEU A 28 -13.93 22.42 19.45
N GLY A 29 -13.06 21.57 20.01
CA GLY A 29 -12.32 20.56 19.25
C GLY A 29 -13.24 19.53 18.60
N SER A 30 -14.28 19.08 19.31
CA SER A 30 -15.27 18.14 18.76
C SER A 30 -16.05 18.72 17.58
N LEU A 31 -16.49 19.96 17.71
CA LEU A 31 -17.16 20.69 16.62
C LEU A 31 -16.21 20.92 15.44
N TYR A 32 -14.97 21.29 15.72
CA TYR A 32 -13.95 21.47 14.68
C TYR A 32 -13.72 20.18 13.90
N PHE A 33 -13.50 19.03 14.56
CA PHE A 33 -13.31 17.77 13.88
C PHE A 33 -14.58 17.36 13.10
N GLY A 34 -15.75 17.49 13.70
CA GLY A 34 -17.02 17.16 13.07
C GLY A 34 -17.27 17.94 11.78
N LEU A 35 -16.93 19.22 11.75
CA LEU A 35 -17.26 20.12 10.63
C LEU A 35 -16.15 20.22 9.58
N THR A 36 -14.87 20.14 9.96
CA THR A 36 -13.75 20.43 9.06
C THR A 36 -12.93 19.20 8.67
N ALA A 37 -12.66 18.29 9.62
CA ALA A 37 -11.77 17.15 9.39
C ALA A 37 -12.48 15.91 8.82
N ASN A 38 -13.80 15.92 8.73
CA ASN A 38 -14.63 14.78 8.34
C ASN A 38 -15.35 14.97 7.00
N GLY A 39 -14.80 15.76 6.07
CA GLY A 39 -15.39 16.03 4.76
C GLY A 39 -15.64 14.76 3.94
N ALA A 40 -14.68 13.85 3.90
CA ALA A 40 -14.81 12.56 3.22
C ALA A 40 -15.93 11.69 3.83
N PHE A 41 -16.03 11.65 5.16
CA PHE A 41 -17.13 10.98 5.88
C PHE A 41 -18.49 11.56 5.48
N TRP A 42 -18.64 12.89 5.49
CA TRP A 42 -19.90 13.54 5.15
C TRP A 42 -20.32 13.28 3.70
N LYS A 43 -19.37 13.34 2.76
CA LYS A 43 -19.62 13.02 1.35
C LYS A 43 -20.09 11.56 1.20
N ALA A 44 -19.40 10.62 1.83
CA ALA A 44 -19.75 9.20 1.76
C ALA A 44 -21.13 8.92 2.42
N ALA A 45 -21.38 9.47 3.61
CA ALA A 45 -22.64 9.31 4.32
C ALA A 45 -23.82 9.92 3.55
N TRP A 46 -23.64 11.08 2.92
CA TRP A 46 -24.64 11.73 2.07
C TRP A 46 -25.04 10.86 0.88
N VAL A 47 -24.04 10.33 0.16
CA VAL A 47 -24.28 9.46 -1.00
C VAL A 47 -24.95 8.15 -0.56
N ALA A 48 -24.44 7.52 0.49
CA ALA A 48 -24.95 6.25 0.98
C ALA A 48 -26.36 6.34 1.56
N SER A 49 -26.75 7.51 2.08
CA SER A 49 -28.09 7.76 2.61
C SER A 49 -29.11 8.26 1.58
N GLY A 50 -28.69 8.47 0.33
CA GLY A 50 -29.57 9.11 -0.68
C GLY A 50 -29.94 10.55 -0.33
N GLY A 51 -29.10 11.27 0.42
CA GLY A 51 -29.29 12.69 0.74
C GLY A 51 -30.26 12.97 1.90
N GLN A 52 -30.44 12.05 2.85
CA GLN A 52 -31.36 12.20 3.98
C GLN A 52 -30.83 13.21 5.02
N VAL A 53 -31.37 14.44 5.00
CA VAL A 53 -31.00 15.53 5.93
C VAL A 53 -31.17 15.15 7.41
N PRO A 54 -32.26 14.48 7.85
CA PRO A 54 -32.42 14.09 9.25
C PRO A 54 -31.30 13.16 9.74
N LEU A 55 -30.88 12.20 8.89
CA LEU A 55 -29.75 11.31 9.22
C LEU A 55 -28.45 12.09 9.36
N MET A 56 -28.19 13.07 8.48
CA MET A 56 -26.98 13.93 8.60
C MET A 56 -26.96 14.69 9.93
N GLY A 57 -28.11 15.22 10.37
CA GLY A 57 -28.25 15.87 11.67
C GLY A 57 -27.96 14.92 12.84
N ALA A 58 -28.51 13.71 12.80
CA ALA A 58 -28.27 12.69 13.82
C ALA A 58 -26.80 12.23 13.85
N LEU A 59 -26.18 12.06 12.68
CA LEU A 59 -24.74 11.74 12.56
C LEU A 59 -23.86 12.87 13.11
N LEU A 60 -24.22 14.14 12.92
CA LEU A 60 -23.50 15.27 13.49
C LEU A 60 -23.53 15.22 15.02
N VAL A 61 -24.71 15.00 15.61
CA VAL A 61 -24.90 14.85 17.07
C VAL A 61 -24.06 13.67 17.58
N LEU A 62 -24.12 12.54 16.90
CA LEU A 62 -23.33 11.34 17.21
C LEU A 62 -21.81 11.63 17.18
N LEU A 63 -21.33 12.25 16.12
CA LEU A 63 -19.90 12.56 15.96
C LEU A 63 -19.41 13.58 17.01
N VAL A 64 -20.18 14.63 17.27
CA VAL A 64 -19.83 15.61 18.32
C VAL A 64 -19.77 14.93 19.68
N GLY A 65 -20.73 14.04 19.98
CA GLY A 65 -20.72 13.24 21.19
C GLY A 65 -19.49 12.33 21.29
N LEU A 66 -19.18 11.56 20.23
CA LEU A 66 -18.03 10.66 20.19
C LEU A 66 -16.69 11.41 20.33
N HIS A 67 -16.51 12.49 19.56
CA HIS A 67 -15.31 13.32 19.69
C HIS A 67 -15.22 13.99 21.05
N GLY A 68 -16.37 14.43 21.61
CA GLY A 68 -16.45 15.01 22.94
C GLY A 68 -16.05 14.01 24.05
N LEU A 69 -16.49 12.76 23.94
CA LEU A 69 -16.04 11.69 24.83
C LEU A 69 -14.54 11.45 24.69
N LEU A 70 -14.04 11.28 23.49
CA LEU A 70 -12.63 11.06 23.21
C LEU A 70 -11.76 12.18 23.80
N LEU A 71 -12.06 13.43 23.46
CA LEU A 71 -11.32 14.58 23.97
C LEU A 71 -11.53 14.79 25.48
N GLY A 72 -12.74 14.52 25.98
CA GLY A 72 -13.05 14.54 27.40
C GLY A 72 -12.21 13.56 28.21
N LEU A 73 -11.89 12.40 27.67
CA LEU A 73 -11.01 11.41 28.31
C LEU A 73 -9.53 11.75 28.17
N LEU A 74 -9.10 12.24 27.01
CA LEU A 74 -7.69 12.45 26.70
C LEU A 74 -7.11 13.78 27.20
N LEU A 75 -7.91 14.86 27.22
CA LEU A 75 -7.42 16.19 27.52
C LEU A 75 -7.35 16.45 29.03
N ALA A 76 -6.17 16.33 29.63
CA ALA A 76 -5.91 16.86 30.95
C ALA A 76 -5.30 18.26 30.87
N ARG A 77 -5.60 19.15 31.86
CA ARG A 77 -5.19 20.55 31.86
C ARG A 77 -3.69 20.76 31.59
N ALA A 78 -2.84 19.84 32.04
CA ALA A 78 -1.39 19.93 31.87
C ALA A 78 -0.94 19.88 30.41
N TRP A 79 -1.60 19.07 29.56
CA TRP A 79 -1.19 18.83 28.16
C TRP A 79 -2.31 19.05 27.13
N ALA A 80 -3.50 19.51 27.57
CA ALA A 80 -4.68 19.61 26.69
C ALA A 80 -4.43 20.41 25.42
N ARG A 81 -3.71 21.53 25.51
CA ARG A 81 -3.41 22.38 24.34
C ARG A 81 -2.45 21.69 23.38
N GLN A 82 -1.38 21.09 23.90
CA GLN A 82 -0.36 20.40 23.11
C GLN A 82 -0.99 19.22 22.38
N LEU A 83 -1.70 18.36 23.13
CA LEU A 83 -2.35 17.19 22.56
C LEU A 83 -3.42 17.57 21.52
N LEU A 84 -4.28 18.54 21.82
CA LEU A 84 -5.27 18.99 20.84
C LEU A 84 -4.60 19.60 19.60
N GLY A 85 -3.50 20.35 19.75
CA GLY A 85 -2.72 20.87 18.62
C GLY A 85 -2.17 19.76 17.73
N VAL A 86 -1.64 18.68 18.31
CA VAL A 86 -1.16 17.50 17.58
C VAL A 86 -2.33 16.81 16.87
N LEU A 87 -3.47 16.62 17.55
CA LEU A 87 -4.65 16.00 16.93
C LEU A 87 -5.22 16.84 15.78
N VAL A 88 -5.20 18.17 15.90
CA VAL A 88 -5.62 19.09 14.83
C VAL A 88 -4.71 18.96 13.61
N MET A 89 -3.38 18.95 13.82
CA MET A 89 -2.42 18.78 12.73
C MET A 89 -2.56 17.43 12.05
N GLY A 90 -2.63 16.34 12.82
CA GLY A 90 -2.82 14.98 12.30
C GLY A 90 -4.15 14.84 11.55
N SER A 91 -5.23 15.46 12.08
CA SER A 91 -6.54 15.43 11.41
C SER A 91 -6.56 16.26 10.12
N ALA A 92 -5.85 17.38 10.06
CA ALA A 92 -5.73 18.16 8.83
C ALA A 92 -4.97 17.38 7.75
N LEU A 93 -3.87 16.70 8.12
CA LEU A 93 -3.12 15.83 7.20
C LEU A 93 -4.01 14.69 6.69
N ALA A 94 -4.66 13.98 7.60
CA ALA A 94 -5.57 12.88 7.29
C ALA A 94 -6.70 13.33 6.35
N ALA A 95 -7.36 14.45 6.66
CA ALA A 95 -8.47 14.98 5.87
C ALA A 95 -8.05 15.36 4.45
N HIS A 96 -6.83 15.88 4.27
CA HIS A 96 -6.29 16.19 2.95
C HIS A 96 -6.20 14.94 2.08
N TYR A 97 -5.47 13.91 2.53
CA TYR A 97 -5.26 12.70 1.75
C TYR A 97 -6.56 11.91 1.53
N MET A 98 -7.40 11.82 2.54
CA MET A 98 -8.72 11.19 2.41
C MET A 98 -9.61 11.90 1.39
N SER A 99 -9.52 13.23 1.29
CA SER A 99 -10.34 14.02 0.36
C SER A 99 -9.75 14.07 -1.05
N ALA A 100 -8.43 14.17 -1.17
CA ALA A 100 -7.74 14.30 -2.45
C ALA A 100 -7.64 12.95 -3.20
N TYR A 101 -7.38 11.87 -2.47
CA TYR A 101 -7.11 10.56 -3.07
C TYR A 101 -8.15 9.49 -2.72
N GLY A 102 -9.09 9.78 -1.82
CA GLY A 102 -10.10 8.79 -1.39
C GLY A 102 -9.53 7.63 -0.58
N VAL A 103 -8.35 7.78 0.02
CA VAL A 103 -7.70 6.74 0.83
C VAL A 103 -8.39 6.56 2.18
N TYR A 104 -8.25 5.38 2.76
CA TYR A 104 -8.80 5.03 4.07
C TYR A 104 -7.66 4.82 5.07
N LEU A 105 -7.75 5.47 6.23
CA LEU A 105 -6.73 5.39 7.26
C LEU A 105 -7.06 4.26 8.24
N ASP A 106 -6.64 3.06 7.90
CA ASP A 106 -6.65 1.92 8.80
C ASP A 106 -5.23 1.59 9.31
N GLY A 107 -5.08 0.48 10.05
CA GLY A 107 -3.78 0.09 10.61
C GLY A 107 -2.73 -0.24 9.54
N ASP A 108 -3.15 -0.83 8.42
CA ASP A 108 -2.25 -1.24 7.34
C ASP A 108 -1.76 0.00 6.57
N MET A 109 -2.67 0.96 6.28
CA MET A 109 -2.30 2.24 5.66
C MET A 109 -1.36 3.06 6.55
N LEU A 110 -1.59 3.10 7.87
CA LEU A 110 -0.69 3.82 8.78
C LEU A 110 0.70 3.19 8.83
N ARG A 111 0.80 1.87 8.74
CA ARG A 111 2.09 1.18 8.64
C ARG A 111 2.76 1.48 7.31
N ASN A 112 2.01 1.48 6.21
CA ASN A 112 2.51 1.88 4.91
C ASN A 112 3.09 3.30 4.96
N ILE A 113 2.37 4.26 5.56
CA ILE A 113 2.84 5.63 5.78
C ILE A 113 4.13 5.66 6.62
N ALA A 114 4.22 4.86 7.69
CA ALA A 114 5.39 4.81 8.56
C ALA A 114 6.64 4.24 7.85
N HIS A 115 6.46 3.38 6.85
CA HIS A 115 7.53 2.77 6.06
C HIS A 115 7.72 3.42 4.67
N THR A 116 7.02 4.52 4.39
CA THR A 116 7.20 5.32 3.18
C THR A 116 8.57 6.02 3.20
N ASP A 117 9.31 5.93 2.11
CA ASP A 117 10.62 6.57 1.99
C ASP A 117 10.53 8.08 1.73
N TRP A 118 11.69 8.76 1.80
CA TRP A 118 11.75 10.21 1.60
C TRP A 118 11.38 10.63 0.17
N ALA A 119 11.74 9.84 -0.84
CA ALA A 119 11.46 10.17 -2.23
C ALA A 119 9.96 10.11 -2.52
N GLU A 120 9.28 9.09 -2.01
CA GLU A 120 7.82 8.94 -2.08
C GLU A 120 7.09 10.05 -1.28
N SER A 121 7.55 10.31 -0.04
CA SER A 121 6.98 11.38 0.78
C SER A 121 7.09 12.74 0.10
N ARG A 122 8.18 13.01 -0.60
CA ARG A 122 8.41 14.27 -1.33
C ARG A 122 7.46 14.43 -2.52
N GLU A 123 7.15 13.36 -3.23
CA GLU A 123 6.19 13.38 -4.35
C GLU A 123 4.76 13.76 -3.87
N LEU A 124 4.44 13.45 -2.61
CA LEU A 124 3.16 13.76 -1.98
C LEU A 124 3.10 15.17 -1.35
N MET A 125 4.23 15.90 -1.29
CA MET A 125 4.29 17.26 -0.75
C MET A 125 3.91 18.30 -1.80
N THR A 126 2.62 18.51 -1.99
CA THR A 126 2.07 19.45 -2.96
C THR A 126 1.81 20.83 -2.37
N PRO A 127 1.70 21.90 -3.17
CA PRO A 127 1.28 23.24 -2.71
C PRO A 127 -0.10 23.23 -2.05
N ALA A 128 -1.04 22.40 -2.54
CA ALA A 128 -2.37 22.27 -1.96
C ALA A 128 -2.32 21.66 -0.56
N LEU A 129 -1.47 20.64 -0.34
CA LEU A 129 -1.22 20.11 1.00
C LEU A 129 -0.72 21.19 1.96
N VAL A 130 0.28 21.97 1.54
CA VAL A 130 0.84 23.04 2.37
C VAL A 130 -0.24 24.08 2.73
N MET A 131 -1.02 24.53 1.76
CA MET A 131 -2.12 25.47 2.00
C MET A 131 -3.19 24.89 2.92
N HIS A 132 -3.57 23.62 2.70
CA HIS A 132 -4.53 22.93 3.55
C HIS A 132 -4.04 22.81 5.00
N LEU A 133 -2.77 22.42 5.20
CA LEU A 133 -2.17 22.35 6.53
C LEU A 133 -2.06 23.73 7.21
N LEU A 134 -1.76 24.79 6.48
CA LEU A 134 -1.74 26.15 7.03
C LEU A 134 -3.13 26.57 7.54
N ILE A 135 -4.18 26.33 6.76
CA ILE A 135 -5.54 26.77 7.07
C ILE A 135 -6.19 25.87 8.14
N TYR A 136 -6.13 24.55 7.97
CA TYR A 136 -6.85 23.58 8.81
C TYR A 136 -5.97 22.91 9.88
N GLY A 137 -4.67 23.12 9.86
CA GLY A 137 -3.73 22.60 10.84
C GLY A 137 -3.11 23.69 11.68
N VAL A 138 -2.19 24.46 11.08
CA VAL A 138 -1.33 25.42 11.79
C VAL A 138 -2.15 26.56 12.43
N LEU A 139 -3.06 27.16 11.69
CA LEU A 139 -3.87 28.27 12.21
C LEU A 139 -4.74 27.85 13.40
N PRO A 140 -5.55 26.77 13.33
CA PRO A 140 -6.33 26.33 14.50
C PRO A 140 -5.44 25.87 15.67
N ALA A 141 -4.35 25.16 15.41
CA ALA A 141 -3.41 24.76 16.46
C ALA A 141 -2.78 25.97 17.16
N ALA A 142 -2.40 27.02 16.41
CA ALA A 142 -1.90 28.27 16.98
C ALA A 142 -2.95 28.98 17.85
N LEU A 143 -4.22 28.98 17.42
CA LEU A 143 -5.34 29.52 18.23
C LEU A 143 -5.51 28.73 19.54
N VAL A 144 -5.44 27.41 19.47
CA VAL A 144 -5.48 26.53 20.68
C VAL A 144 -4.32 26.87 21.63
N GLN A 145 -3.08 27.05 21.12
CA GLN A 145 -1.92 27.38 21.95
C GLN A 145 -2.03 28.76 22.61
N ARG A 146 -2.78 29.69 22.04
CA ARG A 146 -3.02 31.04 22.63
C ARG A 146 -4.02 31.01 23.79
N THR A 147 -4.83 29.96 23.95
CA THR A 147 -5.81 29.87 25.04
C THR A 147 -5.13 29.70 26.40
N ARG A 148 -5.74 30.23 27.44
CA ARG A 148 -5.39 29.97 28.84
C ARG A 148 -6.43 29.05 29.47
N LEU A 149 -5.98 27.95 30.07
CA LEU A 149 -6.90 26.99 30.68
C LEU A 149 -7.16 27.36 32.15
N ALA A 150 -8.44 27.59 32.47
CA ALA A 150 -8.89 27.92 33.80
C ALA A 150 -8.51 26.80 34.79
N ALA A 151 -7.98 27.18 35.94
CA ALA A 151 -7.73 26.27 37.05
C ALA A 151 -9.00 26.08 37.88
N ARG A 152 -9.24 24.87 38.36
CA ARG A 152 -10.32 24.53 39.29
C ARG A 152 -9.78 23.61 40.38
N PRO A 153 -10.33 23.66 41.60
CA PRO A 153 -10.06 22.64 42.62
C PRO A 153 -10.39 21.25 42.09
N PHE A 154 -9.62 20.25 42.50
CA PHE A 154 -9.68 18.88 41.96
C PHE A 154 -11.11 18.30 41.94
N LEU A 155 -11.83 18.35 43.09
CA LEU A 155 -13.20 17.80 43.17
C LEU A 155 -14.17 18.50 42.21
N ARG A 156 -14.09 19.83 42.10
CA ARG A 156 -14.92 20.58 41.15
C ARG A 156 -14.54 20.28 39.71
N ALA A 157 -13.25 20.13 39.42
CA ALA A 157 -12.78 19.74 38.10
C ALA A 157 -13.26 18.33 37.70
N ALA A 158 -13.19 17.36 38.66
CA ALA A 158 -13.68 16.01 38.45
C ALA A 158 -15.21 15.97 38.25
N ALA A 159 -15.98 16.70 39.04
CA ALA A 159 -17.43 16.76 38.92
C ALA A 159 -17.87 17.36 37.55
N VAL A 160 -17.26 18.47 37.13
CA VAL A 160 -17.58 19.10 35.86
C VAL A 160 -17.14 18.20 34.68
N ARG A 161 -16.00 17.51 34.78
CA ARG A 161 -15.57 16.53 33.80
C ARG A 161 -16.54 15.35 33.73
N GLY A 162 -16.97 14.80 34.85
CA GLY A 162 -17.97 13.75 34.91
C GLY A 162 -19.28 14.16 34.22
N LEU A 163 -19.79 15.36 34.57
CA LEU A 163 -21.01 15.91 33.94
C LEU A 163 -20.82 16.09 32.40
N PHE A 164 -19.67 16.59 31.99
CA PHE A 164 -19.35 16.72 30.55
C PHE A 164 -19.36 15.36 29.84
N LEU A 165 -18.71 14.35 30.41
CA LEU A 165 -18.70 13.00 29.82
C LEU A 165 -20.11 12.38 29.77
N VAL A 166 -20.93 12.56 30.80
CA VAL A 166 -22.33 12.12 30.81
C VAL A 166 -23.12 12.85 29.71
N ALA A 167 -22.96 14.17 29.57
CA ALA A 167 -23.61 14.93 28.49
C ALA A 167 -23.21 14.45 27.11
N MET A 168 -21.90 14.22 26.86
CA MET A 168 -21.41 13.70 25.58
C MET A 168 -21.91 12.28 25.29
N TRP A 169 -21.93 11.41 26.32
CA TRP A 169 -22.52 10.08 26.21
C TRP A 169 -24.01 10.14 25.87
N SER A 170 -24.77 11.05 26.52
CA SER A 170 -26.19 11.26 26.21
C SER A 170 -26.40 11.72 24.77
N LEU A 171 -25.51 12.56 24.22
CA LEU A 171 -25.54 12.92 22.79
C LEU A 171 -25.30 11.73 21.89
N VAL A 172 -24.34 10.86 22.21
CA VAL A 172 -24.10 9.62 21.47
C VAL A 172 -25.33 8.73 21.46
N MET A 173 -25.93 8.52 22.63
CA MET A 173 -27.14 7.70 22.77
C MET A 173 -28.34 8.31 22.01
N ALA A 174 -28.52 9.63 22.08
CA ALA A 174 -29.56 10.34 21.37
C ALA A 174 -29.35 10.23 19.86
N GLY A 175 -28.16 10.52 19.34
CA GLY A 175 -27.84 10.39 17.93
C GLY A 175 -28.04 8.98 17.40
N ALA A 176 -27.58 7.97 18.17
CA ALA A 176 -27.78 6.57 17.82
C ALA A 176 -29.25 6.15 17.81
N ALA A 177 -30.02 6.55 18.84
CA ALA A 177 -31.45 6.22 18.95
C ALA A 177 -32.30 6.88 17.83
N LEU A 178 -32.04 8.15 17.53
CA LEU A 178 -32.76 8.91 16.51
C LEU A 178 -32.50 8.37 15.09
N SER A 179 -31.34 7.76 14.87
CA SER A 179 -30.93 7.26 13.54
C SER A 179 -30.70 5.74 13.51
N PHE A 180 -31.15 4.98 14.50
CA PHE A 180 -30.79 3.57 14.67
C PHE A 180 -30.98 2.72 13.42
N LYS A 181 -32.13 2.86 12.77
CA LYS A 181 -32.49 2.13 11.54
C LYS A 181 -31.54 2.45 10.38
N ASP A 182 -31.36 3.76 10.15
CA ASP A 182 -30.57 4.25 9.02
C ASP A 182 -29.07 4.09 9.30
N LEU A 183 -28.65 4.31 10.54
CA LEU A 183 -27.28 4.08 10.98
C LEU A 183 -26.89 2.60 10.88
N SER A 184 -27.78 1.69 11.30
CA SER A 184 -27.55 0.25 11.19
C SER A 184 -27.45 -0.19 9.73
N SER A 185 -28.31 0.36 8.86
CA SER A 185 -28.27 0.13 7.42
C SER A 185 -26.96 0.67 6.81
N LEU A 186 -26.61 1.91 7.14
CA LEU A 186 -25.38 2.55 6.68
C LEU A 186 -24.14 1.72 7.05
N LEU A 187 -23.97 1.36 8.32
CA LEU A 187 -22.81 0.62 8.82
C LEU A 187 -22.74 -0.83 8.31
N ARG A 188 -23.88 -1.42 7.94
CA ARG A 188 -23.94 -2.78 7.37
C ARG A 188 -23.62 -2.79 5.90
N ASN A 189 -24.20 -1.87 5.14
CA ASN A 189 -24.12 -1.84 3.68
C ASN A 189 -22.91 -1.02 3.17
N HIS A 190 -22.43 -0.06 3.98
CA HIS A 190 -21.32 0.87 3.67
C HIS A 190 -20.28 0.82 4.77
N ARG A 191 -19.64 -0.34 4.90
CA ARG A 191 -18.64 -0.62 5.96
C ARG A 191 -17.43 0.32 5.89
N GLU A 192 -17.15 0.85 4.72
CA GLU A 192 -16.09 1.80 4.43
C GLU A 192 -16.23 3.11 5.22
N VAL A 193 -17.46 3.57 5.48
CA VAL A 193 -17.74 4.85 6.16
C VAL A 193 -17.10 4.94 7.55
N ARG A 194 -16.96 3.82 8.26
CA ARG A 194 -16.34 3.78 9.60
C ARG A 194 -14.85 4.16 9.59
N TYR A 195 -14.15 3.92 8.49
CA TYR A 195 -12.72 4.25 8.35
C TYR A 195 -12.48 5.73 8.04
N LEU A 196 -13.54 6.50 7.80
CA LEU A 196 -13.47 7.90 7.43
C LEU A 196 -13.62 8.86 8.62
N VAL A 197 -13.92 8.35 9.83
CA VAL A 197 -14.17 9.18 11.02
C VAL A 197 -12.85 9.59 11.68
N THR A 198 -12.42 10.80 11.43
CA THR A 198 -11.17 11.42 11.95
C THR A 198 -11.49 12.24 13.22
N PRO A 199 -10.71 12.14 14.30
CA PRO A 199 -9.40 11.48 14.48
C PRO A 199 -9.48 10.01 14.90
N GLY A 200 -10.65 9.43 15.06
CA GLY A 200 -10.85 8.07 15.57
C GLY A 200 -10.14 7.00 14.74
N ASN A 201 -10.17 7.12 13.41
CA ASN A 201 -9.57 6.19 12.46
C ASN A 201 -8.05 6.03 12.67
N TYR A 202 -7.29 7.12 12.60
CA TYR A 202 -5.83 7.03 12.74
C TYR A 202 -5.40 6.76 14.19
N LEU A 203 -6.14 7.23 15.20
CA LEU A 203 -5.85 6.89 16.61
C LEU A 203 -6.04 5.39 16.86
N TYR A 204 -7.11 4.80 16.34
CA TYR A 204 -7.31 3.35 16.41
C TYR A 204 -6.20 2.60 15.69
N GLY A 205 -5.81 3.05 14.49
CA GLY A 205 -4.73 2.45 13.72
C GLY A 205 -3.37 2.53 14.44
N ILE A 206 -3.02 3.69 15.03
CA ILE A 206 -1.81 3.86 15.85
C ILE A 206 -1.84 2.93 17.07
N ALA A 207 -2.97 2.87 17.79
CA ALA A 207 -3.11 1.98 18.93
C ALA A 207 -2.95 0.52 18.54
N ARG A 208 -3.55 0.10 17.42
CA ARG A 208 -3.40 -1.26 16.89
C ARG A 208 -1.95 -1.56 16.52
N MET A 209 -1.27 -0.64 15.84
CA MET A 209 0.13 -0.78 15.47
C MET A 209 1.04 -0.90 16.71
N ALA A 210 0.82 -0.06 17.73
CA ALA A 210 1.57 -0.11 18.97
C ALA A 210 1.33 -1.42 19.76
N LEU A 211 0.09 -1.94 19.76
CA LEU A 211 -0.25 -3.19 20.42
C LEU A 211 0.21 -4.44 19.66
N SER A 212 0.40 -4.35 18.34
CA SER A 212 0.89 -5.46 17.51
C SER A 212 2.36 -5.77 17.76
N GLY A 213 3.08 -4.89 18.44
CA GLY A 213 4.47 -5.07 18.88
C GLY A 213 5.44 -5.16 17.70
N ASP A 214 5.95 -4.02 17.26
CA ASP A 214 7.04 -3.94 16.27
C ASP A 214 8.40 -4.45 16.83
N ASP A 215 8.46 -4.77 18.11
CA ASP A 215 9.62 -5.40 18.78
C ASP A 215 10.01 -6.75 18.16
N ARG A 216 9.12 -7.36 17.37
CA ARG A 216 9.44 -8.57 16.57
C ARG A 216 10.27 -8.30 15.32
N ALA A 217 10.44 -7.05 14.92
CA ALA A 217 11.25 -6.71 13.74
C ALA A 217 12.73 -7.14 13.88
N GLN A 218 13.22 -7.31 15.11
CA GLN A 218 14.57 -7.76 15.41
C GLN A 218 14.65 -9.24 15.84
N ALA A 219 13.53 -9.89 16.13
CA ALA A 219 13.53 -11.31 16.50
C ALA A 219 13.91 -12.18 15.27
N PRO A 220 14.67 -13.29 15.47
CA PRO A 220 14.91 -14.25 14.42
C PRO A 220 13.59 -14.75 13.81
N LEU A 221 13.59 -14.93 12.47
CA LEU A 221 12.43 -15.51 11.81
C LEU A 221 12.23 -16.95 12.26
N LEU A 222 10.99 -17.34 12.48
CA LEU A 222 10.62 -18.72 12.71
C LEU A 222 10.78 -19.52 11.41
N PRO A 223 11.44 -20.68 11.45
CA PRO A 223 11.70 -21.45 10.25
C PRO A 223 10.41 -21.98 9.64
N VAL A 224 10.40 -22.07 8.30
CA VAL A 224 9.34 -22.67 7.50
C VAL A 224 9.92 -23.83 6.70
N ALA A 225 9.15 -24.91 6.54
CA ALA A 225 9.58 -26.04 5.72
C ALA A 225 10.95 -26.61 6.15
N GLU A 226 11.14 -26.89 7.43
CA GLU A 226 12.40 -27.48 7.94
C GLU A 226 12.66 -28.87 7.38
N ASP A 227 11.60 -29.55 6.94
CA ASP A 227 11.61 -30.83 6.23
C ASP A 227 11.99 -30.72 4.75
N ALA A 228 12.24 -29.50 4.25
CA ALA A 228 12.50 -29.25 2.83
C ALA A 228 13.72 -30.04 2.34
N ARG A 229 13.52 -30.77 1.27
CA ARG A 229 14.55 -31.56 0.60
C ARG A 229 14.53 -31.28 -0.89
N ARG A 230 15.68 -31.36 -1.49
CA ARG A 230 15.85 -31.20 -2.91
C ARG A 230 16.55 -32.43 -3.47
N ALA A 231 16.04 -32.99 -4.55
CA ALA A 231 16.70 -34.08 -5.23
C ALA A 231 18.12 -33.66 -5.69
N PRO A 232 19.14 -34.52 -5.54
CA PRO A 232 20.48 -34.23 -6.04
C PRO A 232 20.42 -33.91 -7.53
N SER A 233 21.05 -32.81 -7.91
CA SER A 233 21.16 -32.41 -9.31
C SER A 233 22.12 -33.33 -10.04
N ALA A 234 21.78 -33.76 -11.28
CA ALA A 234 22.73 -34.43 -12.16
C ALA A 234 23.96 -33.53 -12.41
N ALA A 235 25.15 -34.07 -12.21
CA ALA A 235 26.40 -33.32 -12.22
C ALA A 235 26.72 -32.59 -13.54
N ALA A 236 26.05 -32.94 -14.64
CA ALA A 236 26.36 -32.42 -15.99
C ALA A 236 25.32 -31.42 -16.56
N ARG A 237 24.39 -30.91 -15.73
CA ARG A 237 23.39 -29.95 -16.21
C ARG A 237 23.83 -28.48 -16.04
N ARG A 238 23.34 -27.59 -16.89
CA ARG A 238 23.45 -26.14 -16.64
C ARG A 238 22.67 -25.76 -15.38
N PRO A 239 23.15 -24.81 -14.57
CA PRO A 239 22.40 -24.32 -13.44
C PRO A 239 21.12 -23.59 -13.90
N ARG A 240 20.04 -23.74 -13.14
CA ARG A 240 18.80 -22.99 -13.37
C ARG A 240 18.92 -21.58 -12.79
N LEU A 241 18.43 -20.59 -13.53
CA LEU A 241 18.29 -19.20 -13.08
C LEU A 241 16.82 -18.80 -13.16
N LEU A 242 16.20 -18.53 -12.02
CA LEU A 242 14.88 -17.92 -11.97
C LEU A 242 15.03 -16.42 -11.66
N VAL A 243 14.56 -15.56 -12.55
CA VAL A 243 14.35 -14.15 -12.29
C VAL A 243 12.89 -13.96 -11.90
N LEU A 244 12.65 -13.67 -10.61
CA LEU A 244 11.35 -13.34 -10.09
C LEU A 244 11.21 -11.82 -10.03
N VAL A 245 10.41 -11.24 -10.91
CA VAL A 245 10.16 -9.81 -10.97
C VAL A 245 8.90 -9.49 -10.21
N VAL A 246 9.04 -8.72 -9.13
CA VAL A 246 7.91 -8.18 -8.39
C VAL A 246 7.59 -6.79 -8.97
N GLY A 247 6.45 -6.71 -9.66
CA GLY A 247 5.91 -5.43 -10.15
C GLY A 247 5.22 -4.68 -9.01
N GLU A 248 5.07 -3.38 -9.20
CA GLU A 248 4.47 -2.45 -8.24
C GLU A 248 3.26 -1.77 -8.87
N THR A 249 2.10 -1.87 -8.23
CA THR A 249 0.83 -1.19 -8.58
C THR A 249 0.32 -1.42 -10.01
N VAL A 250 0.68 -2.51 -10.68
CA VAL A 250 0.14 -2.81 -12.02
C VAL A 250 -1.17 -3.57 -11.89
N ARG A 251 -2.26 -2.97 -12.40
CA ARG A 251 -3.60 -3.58 -12.38
C ARG A 251 -3.89 -4.36 -13.65
N ALA A 252 -4.60 -5.48 -13.54
CA ALA A 252 -4.98 -6.33 -14.68
C ALA A 252 -5.84 -5.59 -15.72
N GLU A 253 -6.70 -4.63 -15.30
CA GLU A 253 -7.59 -3.90 -16.20
C GLU A 253 -6.87 -3.07 -17.28
N ASN A 254 -5.61 -2.65 -17.04
CA ASN A 254 -4.82 -1.89 -18.01
C ASN A 254 -3.73 -2.76 -18.70
N TRP A 255 -3.77 -4.07 -18.46
CA TRP A 255 -2.83 -5.02 -19.09
C TRP A 255 -3.32 -5.46 -20.47
N GLY A 256 -2.57 -5.10 -21.52
CA GLY A 256 -3.00 -5.33 -22.92
C GLY A 256 -3.29 -6.81 -23.22
N MET A 257 -2.48 -7.73 -22.69
CA MET A 257 -2.67 -9.17 -22.88
C MET A 257 -3.92 -9.73 -22.18
N ASP A 258 -4.54 -8.99 -21.24
CA ASP A 258 -5.79 -9.37 -20.58
C ASP A 258 -7.04 -8.83 -21.30
N GLY A 259 -6.86 -8.31 -22.52
CA GLY A 259 -7.95 -7.79 -23.33
C GLY A 259 -8.25 -6.32 -23.12
N TYR A 260 -7.35 -5.56 -22.51
CA TYR A 260 -7.48 -4.13 -22.43
C TYR A 260 -7.53 -3.49 -23.82
N ARG A 261 -8.38 -2.46 -23.98
CA ARG A 261 -8.62 -1.79 -25.27
C ARG A 261 -7.37 -1.15 -25.91
N ARG A 262 -6.36 -0.82 -25.11
CA ARG A 262 -5.07 -0.27 -25.57
C ARG A 262 -4.01 -1.34 -25.52
N ASN A 263 -3.14 -1.35 -26.51
CA ASN A 263 -2.00 -2.27 -26.52
C ASN A 263 -0.88 -1.71 -25.65
N THR A 264 -0.94 -2.01 -24.36
CA THR A 264 0.05 -1.61 -23.34
C THR A 264 1.13 -2.66 -23.13
N THR A 265 1.02 -3.86 -23.76
CA THR A 265 1.96 -4.97 -23.59
C THR A 265 2.39 -5.60 -24.93
N PRO A 266 2.82 -4.78 -25.94
CA PRO A 266 3.15 -5.29 -27.28
C PRO A 266 4.41 -6.16 -27.31
N GLU A 267 5.43 -5.85 -26.50
CA GLU A 267 6.72 -6.53 -26.51
C GLU A 267 6.65 -7.89 -25.82
N LEU A 268 5.94 -8.01 -24.69
CA LEU A 268 5.67 -9.29 -24.02
C LEU A 268 4.83 -10.22 -24.88
N ALA A 269 3.82 -9.69 -25.59
CA ALA A 269 3.04 -10.47 -26.54
C ALA A 269 3.92 -11.03 -27.64
N ALA A 270 4.88 -10.24 -28.18
CA ALA A 270 5.84 -10.70 -29.17
C ALA A 270 6.86 -11.70 -28.61
N ALA A 271 7.25 -11.57 -27.33
CA ALA A 271 8.14 -12.51 -26.64
C ALA A 271 7.49 -13.87 -26.33
N GLY A 272 6.17 -14.02 -26.56
CA GLY A 272 5.46 -15.28 -26.43
C GLY A 272 5.35 -15.79 -25.00
N VAL A 273 5.30 -14.92 -24.01
CA VAL A 273 5.13 -15.27 -22.60
C VAL A 273 3.82 -16.04 -22.33
N ILE A 274 3.74 -16.74 -21.22
CA ILE A 274 2.50 -17.33 -20.70
C ILE A 274 1.85 -16.27 -19.83
N ASN A 275 0.67 -15.79 -20.21
CA ASN A 275 -0.07 -14.76 -19.50
C ASN A 275 -1.18 -15.35 -18.64
N PHE A 276 -1.30 -14.91 -17.40
CA PHE A 276 -2.32 -15.32 -16.43
C PHE A 276 -3.28 -14.15 -16.17
N PRO A 277 -4.44 -14.09 -16.83
CA PRO A 277 -5.32 -12.92 -16.82
C PRO A 277 -6.16 -12.78 -15.53
N HIS A 278 -6.19 -13.79 -14.68
CA HIS A 278 -7.09 -13.83 -13.52
C HIS A 278 -6.32 -14.11 -12.23
N VAL A 279 -5.45 -13.20 -11.83
CA VAL A 279 -4.65 -13.32 -10.61
C VAL A 279 -5.17 -12.35 -9.55
N SER A 280 -5.36 -12.86 -8.33
CA SER A 280 -5.73 -12.04 -7.17
C SER A 280 -4.52 -11.76 -6.30
N ALA A 281 -4.30 -10.49 -5.98
CA ALA A 281 -3.25 -10.06 -5.07
C ALA A 281 -3.53 -10.47 -3.62
N CYS A 282 -2.48 -10.62 -2.84
CA CYS A 282 -2.59 -10.94 -1.42
C CYS A 282 -2.96 -9.72 -0.56
N GLY A 283 -2.62 -8.54 -1.00
CA GLY A 283 -2.89 -7.27 -0.35
C GLY A 283 -3.29 -6.19 -1.35
N THR A 284 -3.48 -4.99 -0.85
CA THR A 284 -3.77 -3.78 -1.62
C THR A 284 -2.70 -2.72 -1.45
N SER A 285 -1.60 -3.06 -0.80
CA SER A 285 -0.40 -2.25 -0.64
C SER A 285 0.82 -3.15 -0.56
N THR A 286 1.98 -2.65 -0.92
CA THR A 286 3.27 -3.37 -0.88
C THR A 286 3.56 -3.89 0.53
N GLU A 287 3.26 -3.09 1.56
CA GLU A 287 3.47 -3.43 2.97
C GLU A 287 2.73 -4.70 3.39
N VAL A 288 1.55 -4.97 2.81
CA VAL A 288 0.72 -6.14 3.09
C VAL A 288 1.00 -7.25 2.10
N SER A 289 1.03 -6.91 0.80
CA SER A 289 1.05 -7.91 -0.27
C SER A 289 2.39 -8.61 -0.37
N LEU A 290 3.49 -7.88 -0.25
CA LEU A 290 4.83 -8.43 -0.45
C LEU A 290 5.16 -9.54 0.58
N PRO A 291 5.06 -9.33 1.91
CA PRO A 291 5.28 -10.41 2.86
C PRO A 291 4.33 -11.60 2.67
N CYS A 292 3.08 -11.33 2.28
CA CYS A 292 2.05 -12.33 2.11
C CYS A 292 2.31 -13.25 0.90
N MET A 293 2.68 -12.69 -0.26
CA MET A 293 2.90 -13.46 -1.48
C MET A 293 4.15 -14.37 -1.42
N PHE A 294 5.10 -14.07 -0.54
CA PHE A 294 6.28 -14.91 -0.30
C PHE A 294 6.09 -15.93 0.83
N SER A 295 4.98 -15.86 1.55
CA SER A 295 4.67 -16.68 2.71
C SER A 295 3.95 -18.00 2.33
N PRO A 296 4.13 -19.10 3.09
CA PRO A 296 3.33 -20.32 2.91
C PRO A 296 1.86 -20.17 3.30
N PHE A 297 1.53 -19.14 4.10
CA PHE A 297 0.18 -18.92 4.60
C PHE A 297 -0.73 -18.27 3.56
N GLY A 298 -0.20 -17.26 2.83
CA GLY A 298 -0.91 -16.57 1.77
C GLY A 298 -2.15 -15.82 2.26
N ARG A 299 -3.03 -15.44 1.31
CA ARG A 299 -4.28 -14.72 1.61
C ARG A 299 -5.36 -15.61 2.20
N ALA A 300 -5.40 -16.87 1.81
CA ALA A 300 -6.43 -17.78 2.28
C ALA A 300 -6.32 -18.08 3.79
N ASP A 301 -5.13 -17.96 4.37
CA ASP A 301 -4.87 -18.19 5.79
C ASP A 301 -4.11 -16.97 6.38
N TYR A 302 -4.60 -15.77 6.05
CA TYR A 302 -3.93 -14.52 6.33
C TYR A 302 -3.95 -14.19 7.83
N ASP A 303 -2.76 -14.18 8.41
CA ASP A 303 -2.46 -13.60 9.71
C ASP A 303 -1.16 -12.81 9.58
N GLU A 304 -1.25 -11.50 9.67
CA GLU A 304 -0.11 -10.61 9.47
C GLU A 304 1.03 -10.89 10.45
N SER A 305 0.72 -11.10 11.72
CA SER A 305 1.71 -11.35 12.76
C SER A 305 2.46 -12.64 12.48
N ARG A 306 1.75 -13.67 12.04
CA ARG A 306 2.32 -14.96 11.67
C ARG A 306 3.16 -14.85 10.41
N ILE A 307 2.67 -14.18 9.36
CA ILE A 307 3.40 -13.97 8.12
C ILE A 307 4.74 -13.27 8.38
N ARG A 308 4.72 -12.18 9.15
CA ARG A 308 5.93 -11.39 9.45
C ARG A 308 6.91 -12.07 10.39
N ALA A 309 6.44 -13.02 11.19
CA ALA A 309 7.27 -13.77 12.13
C ALA A 309 8.00 -14.97 11.48
N HIS A 310 7.61 -15.38 10.27
CA HIS A 310 8.12 -16.58 9.64
C HIS A 310 8.99 -16.27 8.41
N GLU A 311 9.80 -17.25 8.05
CA GLU A 311 10.60 -17.25 6.83
C GLU A 311 9.73 -17.27 5.56
N SER A 312 10.29 -16.78 4.46
CA SER A 312 9.70 -16.85 3.11
C SER A 312 10.24 -18.09 2.35
N PHE A 313 9.64 -18.38 1.18
CA PHE A 313 10.18 -19.44 0.31
C PHE A 313 11.64 -19.18 -0.12
N LEU A 314 12.10 -17.93 -0.11
CA LEU A 314 13.50 -17.60 -0.41
C LEU A 314 14.48 -18.21 0.60
N HIS A 315 14.12 -18.20 1.88
CA HIS A 315 14.93 -18.83 2.93
C HIS A 315 14.94 -20.35 2.78
N VAL A 316 13.80 -20.94 2.41
CA VAL A 316 13.70 -22.36 2.11
C VAL A 316 14.64 -22.74 0.96
N LEU A 317 14.61 -21.98 -0.14
CA LEU A 317 15.49 -22.18 -1.30
C LEU A 317 16.98 -22.05 -0.92
N GLN A 318 17.34 -21.03 -0.14
CA GLN A 318 18.71 -20.86 0.32
C GLN A 318 19.17 -22.05 1.17
N ARG A 319 18.32 -22.55 2.06
CA ARG A 319 18.59 -23.70 2.93
C ARG A 319 18.84 -24.98 2.14
N VAL A 320 18.17 -25.17 0.99
CA VAL A 320 18.38 -26.33 0.11
C VAL A 320 19.44 -26.09 -0.98
N GLY A 321 20.28 -25.05 -0.84
CA GLY A 321 21.46 -24.82 -1.66
C GLY A 321 21.21 -24.06 -2.97
N VAL A 322 20.12 -23.31 -3.09
CA VAL A 322 19.89 -22.34 -4.17
C VAL A 322 20.44 -20.99 -3.73
N ASP A 323 21.22 -20.33 -4.59
CA ASP A 323 21.69 -18.97 -4.32
C ASP A 323 20.53 -17.98 -4.47
N VAL A 324 20.37 -17.07 -3.51
CA VAL A 324 19.26 -16.09 -3.49
C VAL A 324 19.83 -14.68 -3.38
N ALA A 325 19.37 -13.78 -4.23
CA ALA A 325 19.67 -12.36 -4.16
C ALA A 325 18.41 -11.51 -4.42
N TRP A 326 18.29 -10.38 -3.72
CA TRP A 326 17.22 -9.41 -3.88
C TRP A 326 17.82 -8.08 -4.35
N HIS A 327 17.34 -7.55 -5.48
CA HIS A 327 17.69 -6.23 -5.99
C HIS A 327 16.46 -5.34 -5.97
N ASP A 328 16.57 -4.19 -5.31
CA ASP A 328 15.44 -3.34 -4.98
C ASP A 328 15.57 -1.95 -5.60
N ASN A 329 14.61 -1.56 -6.42
CA ASN A 329 14.48 -0.21 -6.97
C ASN A 329 13.27 0.54 -6.35
N GLN A 330 12.71 0.00 -5.27
CA GLN A 330 11.55 0.53 -4.56
C GLN A 330 11.96 0.90 -3.11
N SER A 331 11.19 0.59 -2.11
CA SER A 331 11.39 0.94 -0.69
C SER A 331 11.76 -0.26 0.20
N GLY A 332 12.47 -1.24 -0.37
CA GLY A 332 12.95 -2.44 0.33
C GLY A 332 11.96 -3.60 0.35
N CYS A 333 12.43 -4.74 0.81
CA CYS A 333 11.71 -6.02 0.74
C CYS A 333 10.64 -6.24 1.83
N LYS A 334 10.29 -5.24 2.61
CA LYS A 334 9.28 -5.30 3.67
C LYS A 334 9.43 -6.49 4.64
N GLY A 335 10.68 -6.87 4.91
CA GLY A 335 11.04 -7.99 5.81
C GLY A 335 11.19 -9.35 5.14
N VAL A 336 10.77 -9.53 3.89
CA VAL A 336 10.82 -10.81 3.14
C VAL A 336 12.26 -11.33 2.98
N CYS A 337 13.22 -10.45 2.77
CA CYS A 337 14.62 -10.79 2.52
C CYS A 337 15.51 -10.66 3.77
N ARG A 338 14.95 -10.64 4.97
CA ARG A 338 15.74 -10.50 6.21
C ARG A 338 16.75 -11.65 6.32
N GLY A 339 18.03 -11.31 6.38
CA GLY A 339 19.13 -12.30 6.44
C GLY A 339 19.54 -12.86 5.07
N LEU A 340 18.94 -12.41 3.97
CA LEU A 340 19.33 -12.73 2.60
C LEU A 340 20.18 -11.60 1.99
N ALA A 341 20.83 -11.87 0.85
CA ALA A 341 21.57 -10.86 0.11
C ALA A 341 20.60 -9.81 -0.47
N LEU A 342 20.76 -8.56 -0.06
CA LEU A 342 19.95 -7.41 -0.49
C LEU A 342 20.86 -6.34 -1.12
N ASP A 343 20.51 -5.91 -2.31
CA ASP A 343 21.12 -4.80 -3.03
C ASP A 343 20.07 -3.73 -3.31
N MET A 344 20.19 -2.59 -2.62
CA MET A 344 19.35 -1.41 -2.83
C MET A 344 19.96 -0.54 -3.92
N ILE A 345 19.23 -0.34 -5.02
CA ILE A 345 19.68 0.49 -6.13
C ILE A 345 19.84 1.95 -5.66
N ALA A 346 21.05 2.45 -5.70
CA ALA A 346 21.32 3.84 -5.31
C ALA A 346 20.76 4.81 -6.37
N PRO A 347 20.02 5.87 -5.99
CA PRO A 347 19.44 6.84 -6.92
C PRO A 347 20.44 7.61 -7.80
N SER A 348 21.74 7.46 -7.53
CA SER A 348 22.86 8.05 -8.28
C SER A 348 23.69 7.03 -9.05
N SER A 349 23.28 5.76 -9.10
CA SER A 349 24.08 4.68 -9.68
C SER A 349 24.26 4.78 -11.20
N ASP A 350 23.36 5.46 -11.88
CA ASP A 350 23.42 5.68 -13.33
C ASP A 350 22.81 7.04 -13.73
N PRO A 351 23.61 7.96 -14.34
CA PRO A 351 23.10 9.27 -14.76
C PRO A 351 22.07 9.23 -15.89
N ALA A 352 22.02 8.15 -16.66
CA ALA A 352 21.06 8.00 -17.77
C ALA A 352 19.72 7.44 -17.31
N LEU A 353 19.72 6.62 -16.26
CA LEU A 353 18.52 5.95 -15.75
C LEU A 353 18.03 6.51 -14.43
N CYS A 354 18.83 7.34 -13.73
CA CYS A 354 18.53 7.86 -12.41
C CYS A 354 18.54 9.39 -12.37
N ASN A 355 17.64 9.98 -11.58
CA ASN A 355 17.51 11.44 -11.45
C ASN A 355 17.99 11.99 -10.10
N GLY A 356 18.71 11.20 -9.31
CA GLY A 356 19.17 11.55 -7.96
C GLY A 356 18.16 11.28 -6.84
N LEU A 357 16.92 10.94 -7.18
CA LEU A 357 15.88 10.53 -6.23
C LEU A 357 15.44 9.09 -6.48
N ARG A 358 15.28 8.72 -7.75
CA ARG A 358 14.82 7.39 -8.19
C ARG A 358 15.48 7.02 -9.51
N CYS A 359 15.44 5.72 -9.83
CA CYS A 359 15.87 5.20 -11.13
C CYS A 359 14.68 4.61 -11.88
N TYR A 360 14.74 4.63 -13.21
CA TYR A 360 13.86 3.83 -14.04
C TYR A 360 14.17 2.35 -13.88
N ASP A 361 13.15 1.49 -13.98
CA ASP A 361 13.28 0.05 -13.67
C ASP A 361 14.19 -0.72 -14.64
N GLU A 362 14.54 -0.14 -15.78
CA GLU A 362 15.55 -0.69 -16.69
C GLU A 362 16.91 -0.91 -15.99
N ILE A 363 17.21 -0.18 -14.92
CA ILE A 363 18.41 -0.36 -14.10
C ILE A 363 18.51 -1.79 -13.52
N LEU A 364 17.39 -2.43 -13.20
CA LEU A 364 17.32 -3.78 -12.67
C LEU A 364 17.83 -4.84 -13.63
N GLN A 365 17.84 -4.56 -14.94
CA GLN A 365 18.41 -5.45 -15.95
C GLN A 365 19.91 -5.73 -15.73
N ARG A 366 20.60 -4.86 -15.00
CA ARG A 366 22.03 -5.02 -14.65
C ARG A 366 22.32 -6.16 -13.68
N ALA A 367 21.32 -6.60 -12.92
CA ALA A 367 21.43 -7.73 -12.01
C ALA A 367 21.61 -9.07 -12.76
N VAL A 368 21.16 -9.16 -14.01
CA VAL A 368 21.17 -10.40 -14.79
C VAL A 368 22.58 -10.81 -15.27
N PRO A 369 23.44 -9.94 -15.81
CA PRO A 369 24.73 -10.35 -16.37
C PRO A 369 25.76 -10.83 -15.36
N ALA A 370 25.71 -10.34 -14.12
CA ALA A 370 26.63 -10.71 -13.07
C ALA A 370 26.47 -12.17 -12.57
N ALA A 371 25.47 -12.90 -13.11
CA ALA A 371 25.10 -14.24 -12.66
C ALA A 371 25.96 -15.39 -13.24
N ALA A 372 26.80 -15.14 -14.25
CA ALA A 372 27.45 -16.20 -15.01
C ALA A 372 28.91 -16.48 -14.56
N ALA A 373 29.11 -16.92 -13.32
CA ALA A 373 30.41 -17.40 -12.87
C ALA A 373 30.58 -18.91 -13.17
N PRO A 374 31.77 -19.40 -13.54
CA PRO A 374 32.06 -20.84 -13.66
C PRO A 374 31.75 -21.57 -12.35
N GLY A 375 31.07 -22.72 -12.42
CA GLY A 375 30.69 -23.50 -11.24
C GLY A 375 29.48 -22.96 -10.48
N ALA A 376 28.71 -22.09 -11.11
CA ALA A 376 27.50 -21.52 -10.54
C ALA A 376 26.48 -22.57 -10.09
N ARG A 377 25.80 -22.30 -8.99
CA ARG A 377 24.67 -23.07 -8.49
C ARG A 377 23.37 -22.58 -9.15
N ASP A 378 22.32 -23.35 -8.95
CA ASP A 378 20.96 -22.84 -9.22
C ASP A 378 20.72 -21.56 -8.41
N ARG A 379 20.05 -20.59 -9.04
CA ARG A 379 19.94 -19.23 -8.47
C ARG A 379 18.53 -18.65 -8.65
N VAL A 380 18.09 -17.91 -7.66
CA VAL A 380 16.93 -17.02 -7.72
C VAL A 380 17.40 -15.59 -7.54
N ILE A 381 17.02 -14.72 -8.48
CA ILE A 381 17.20 -13.28 -8.39
C ILE A 381 15.81 -12.67 -8.29
N VAL A 382 15.54 -11.96 -7.21
CA VAL A 382 14.32 -11.15 -7.10
C VAL A 382 14.64 -9.74 -7.54
N LEU A 383 13.85 -9.20 -8.47
CA LEU A 383 13.91 -7.82 -8.95
C LEU A 383 12.63 -7.11 -8.50
N HIS A 384 12.76 -6.17 -7.59
CA HIS A 384 11.64 -5.39 -7.07
C HIS A 384 11.58 -4.03 -7.79
N MET A 385 10.54 -3.83 -8.57
CA MET A 385 10.36 -2.67 -9.43
C MET A 385 9.78 -1.49 -8.65
N LEU A 386 10.10 -0.26 -9.08
CA LEU A 386 9.34 0.94 -8.76
C LEU A 386 7.97 0.94 -9.46
N GLY A 387 7.91 0.29 -10.62
CA GLY A 387 6.70 0.00 -11.38
C GLY A 387 5.85 1.22 -11.70
N ASN A 388 4.55 1.09 -11.44
CA ASN A 388 3.55 2.11 -11.73
C ASN A 388 3.14 2.92 -10.47
N HIS A 389 4.00 3.00 -9.46
CA HIS A 389 3.69 3.63 -8.18
C HIS A 389 3.21 5.09 -8.33
N GLY A 390 1.98 5.37 -7.88
CA GLY A 390 1.36 6.69 -7.95
C GLY A 390 1.75 7.64 -6.81
N PRO A 391 1.25 8.88 -6.83
CA PRO A 391 0.40 9.49 -7.87
C PRO A 391 1.16 10.00 -9.10
N SER A 392 2.48 10.09 -9.05
CA SER A 392 3.34 10.67 -10.11
C SER A 392 3.63 9.68 -11.23
N TYR A 393 2.62 9.10 -11.87
CA TYR A 393 2.78 8.08 -12.92
C TYR A 393 3.70 8.54 -14.06
N PHE A 394 3.67 9.83 -14.42
CA PHE A 394 4.52 10.43 -15.46
C PHE A 394 6.02 10.34 -15.16
N GLN A 395 6.40 10.09 -13.91
CA GLN A 395 7.80 9.90 -13.51
C GLN A 395 8.25 8.43 -13.58
N ARG A 396 7.38 7.51 -13.95
CA ARG A 396 7.66 6.06 -13.98
C ARG A 396 8.18 5.58 -15.31
N TYR A 397 8.21 6.44 -16.32
CA TYR A 397 8.71 6.14 -17.68
C TYR A 397 9.52 7.31 -18.24
N PRO A 398 10.52 7.03 -19.07
CA PRO A 398 11.23 8.09 -19.81
C PRO A 398 10.32 8.71 -20.88
N PRO A 399 10.56 9.99 -21.31
CA PRO A 399 9.71 10.69 -22.25
C PRO A 399 9.47 9.96 -23.59
N ALA A 400 10.38 9.09 -24.01
CA ALA A 400 10.23 8.28 -25.22
C ALA A 400 9.04 7.29 -25.14
N PHE A 401 8.60 6.95 -23.94
CA PHE A 401 7.47 6.04 -23.71
C PHE A 401 6.14 6.77 -23.49
N GLU A 402 6.10 8.10 -23.57
CA GLU A 402 4.85 8.86 -23.52
C GLU A 402 4.07 8.75 -24.84
N ARG A 403 3.46 7.59 -25.06
CA ARG A 403 2.69 7.24 -26.26
C ARG A 403 1.23 7.71 -26.18
N PHE A 404 0.61 7.54 -25.01
CA PHE A 404 -0.78 7.94 -24.76
C PHE A 404 -0.80 9.39 -24.26
N ARG A 405 -1.44 10.29 -25.03
CA ARG A 405 -1.42 11.75 -24.82
C ARG A 405 -2.80 12.36 -24.93
N PRO A 406 -3.06 13.52 -24.25
CA PRO A 406 -2.18 14.15 -23.25
C PRO A 406 -2.06 13.30 -21.99
N ALA A 407 -0.90 13.33 -21.30
CA ALA A 407 -0.68 12.64 -20.04
C ALA A 407 -0.73 13.62 -18.87
N CYS A 408 -1.17 13.15 -17.69
CA CYS A 408 -1.13 13.93 -16.47
C CYS A 408 0.34 14.07 -16.00
N HIS A 409 0.81 15.31 -15.86
CA HIS A 409 2.16 15.66 -15.37
C HIS A 409 2.11 16.31 -13.98
N ASP A 410 1.05 16.04 -13.20
CA ASP A 410 0.85 16.58 -11.86
C ASP A 410 0.65 15.42 -10.86
N ALA A 411 1.24 15.55 -9.66
CA ALA A 411 1.00 14.65 -8.55
C ALA A 411 -0.39 14.87 -7.91
N GLU A 412 -0.95 16.08 -8.04
CA GLU A 412 -2.32 16.37 -7.64
C GLU A 412 -3.30 15.92 -8.73
N LEU A 413 -3.67 14.63 -8.71
CA LEU A 413 -4.51 14.02 -9.74
C LEU A 413 -5.83 14.77 -9.99
N GLY A 414 -6.32 15.53 -9.02
CA GLY A 414 -7.49 16.39 -9.17
C GLY A 414 -7.33 17.55 -10.16
N HIS A 415 -6.10 17.90 -10.58
CA HIS A 415 -5.82 18.92 -11.61
C HIS A 415 -5.89 18.35 -13.03
N CYS A 416 -5.88 17.04 -13.17
CA CYS A 416 -5.92 16.36 -14.46
C CYS A 416 -7.32 15.78 -14.74
N SER A 417 -7.65 15.67 -16.01
CA SER A 417 -8.80 14.90 -16.43
C SER A 417 -8.58 13.40 -16.22
N GLN A 418 -9.65 12.63 -16.15
CA GLN A 418 -9.61 11.18 -16.02
C GLN A 418 -8.78 10.51 -17.13
N ASP A 419 -8.92 11.00 -18.36
CA ASP A 419 -8.18 10.46 -19.51
C ASP A 419 -6.68 10.75 -19.43
N GLU A 420 -6.27 11.93 -18.92
CA GLU A 420 -4.86 12.25 -18.70
C GLU A 420 -4.23 11.36 -17.65
N ILE A 421 -4.95 11.08 -16.55
CA ILE A 421 -4.47 10.16 -15.50
C ILE A 421 -4.28 8.76 -16.07
N VAL A 422 -5.27 8.23 -16.80
CA VAL A 422 -5.19 6.92 -17.45
C VAL A 422 -4.09 6.89 -18.49
N ASN A 423 -3.88 7.98 -19.26
CA ASN A 423 -2.81 8.06 -20.23
C ASN A 423 -1.42 7.96 -19.58
N ALA A 424 -1.19 8.69 -18.47
CA ALA A 424 0.07 8.63 -17.73
C ALA A 424 0.31 7.22 -17.16
N TYR A 425 -0.72 6.60 -16.62
CA TYR A 425 -0.65 5.24 -16.09
C TYR A 425 -0.38 4.19 -17.19
N ASP A 426 -1.06 4.26 -18.33
CA ASP A 426 -0.88 3.34 -19.45
C ASP A 426 0.53 3.46 -20.06
N ASN A 427 1.12 4.66 -20.08
CA ASN A 427 2.51 4.85 -20.48
C ASN A 427 3.48 4.16 -19.52
N ALA A 428 3.20 4.17 -18.22
CA ALA A 428 4.00 3.45 -17.24
C ALA A 428 3.86 1.92 -17.40
N VAL A 429 2.65 1.40 -17.70
CA VAL A 429 2.45 -0.02 -18.03
C VAL A 429 3.22 -0.40 -19.31
N LEU A 430 3.19 0.46 -20.33
CA LEU A 430 3.94 0.24 -21.56
C LEU A 430 5.46 0.18 -21.32
N TYR A 431 5.95 0.98 -20.39
CA TYR A 431 7.36 0.92 -20.00
C TYR A 431 7.70 -0.32 -19.17
N THR A 432 6.80 -0.78 -18.31
CA THR A 432 6.92 -2.08 -17.62
C THR A 432 7.03 -3.23 -18.62
N ASP A 433 6.21 -3.23 -19.68
CA ASP A 433 6.28 -4.21 -20.79
C ASP A 433 7.68 -4.22 -21.43
N HIS A 434 8.22 -3.04 -21.74
CA HIS A 434 9.55 -2.88 -22.33
C HIS A 434 10.66 -3.42 -21.42
N VAL A 435 10.63 -3.07 -20.13
CA VAL A 435 11.63 -3.55 -19.16
C VAL A 435 11.61 -5.07 -19.05
N LEU A 436 10.43 -5.67 -18.97
CA LEU A 436 10.27 -7.13 -18.87
C LEU A 436 10.72 -7.85 -20.15
N ALA A 437 10.37 -7.32 -21.32
CA ALA A 437 10.81 -7.87 -22.60
C ALA A 437 12.34 -7.79 -22.75
N GLY A 438 12.94 -6.67 -22.31
CA GLY A 438 14.40 -6.52 -22.26
C GLY A 438 15.08 -7.52 -21.33
N LEU A 439 14.48 -7.80 -20.17
CA LEU A 439 14.94 -8.86 -19.26
C LEU A 439 14.89 -10.24 -19.93
N ILE A 440 13.78 -10.57 -20.58
CA ILE A 440 13.62 -11.84 -21.32
C ILE A 440 14.68 -11.98 -22.41
N ALA A 441 14.91 -10.93 -23.21
CA ALA A 441 15.92 -10.94 -24.25
C ALA A 441 17.34 -11.19 -23.70
N ARG A 442 17.69 -10.55 -22.56
CA ARG A 442 18.96 -10.80 -21.88
C ARG A 442 19.07 -12.22 -21.34
N LEU A 443 18.00 -12.73 -20.74
CA LEU A 443 17.96 -14.10 -20.23
C LEU A 443 18.10 -15.13 -21.36
N ALA A 444 17.43 -14.91 -22.49
CA ALA A 444 17.51 -15.78 -23.65
C ALA A 444 18.92 -15.86 -24.26
N ALA A 445 19.73 -14.81 -24.07
CA ALA A 445 21.11 -14.75 -24.54
C ALA A 445 22.14 -15.42 -23.59
N LEU A 446 21.72 -15.90 -22.41
CA LEU A 446 22.62 -16.53 -21.44
C LEU A 446 23.02 -17.96 -21.90
N GLU A 447 24.30 -18.18 -22.11
CA GLU A 447 24.82 -19.50 -22.56
C GLU A 447 25.05 -20.49 -21.42
N HIS A 448 25.28 -19.99 -20.18
CA HIS A 448 25.73 -20.81 -19.05
C HIS A 448 24.63 -21.13 -18.02
N TYR A 449 23.42 -20.63 -18.22
CA TYR A 449 22.25 -20.90 -17.42
C TYR A 449 21.10 -21.42 -18.28
N ASP A 450 20.21 -22.18 -17.66
CA ASP A 450 18.86 -22.40 -18.18
C ASP A 450 17.91 -21.44 -17.43
N PRO A 451 17.55 -20.29 -18.05
CA PRO A 451 16.82 -19.24 -17.37
C PRO A 451 15.29 -19.38 -17.48
N ALA A 452 14.61 -18.82 -16.50
CA ALA A 452 13.18 -18.55 -16.50
C ALA A 452 12.89 -17.18 -15.88
N LEU A 453 11.77 -16.58 -16.26
CA LEU A 453 11.25 -15.36 -15.66
C LEU A 453 9.82 -15.57 -15.19
N VAL A 454 9.53 -15.11 -13.98
CA VAL A 454 8.16 -14.97 -13.44
C VAL A 454 8.00 -13.51 -13.05
N TYR A 455 7.01 -12.84 -13.63
CA TYR A 455 6.59 -11.50 -13.24
C TYR A 455 5.21 -11.57 -12.62
N VAL A 456 5.00 -10.85 -11.54
CA VAL A 456 3.69 -10.63 -10.93
C VAL A 456 3.69 -9.28 -10.21
N SER A 457 2.64 -8.47 -10.41
CA SER A 457 2.47 -7.26 -9.63
C SER A 457 2.01 -7.59 -8.22
N ASP A 458 2.48 -6.84 -7.25
CA ASP A 458 2.15 -7.03 -5.83
C ASP A 458 0.70 -6.64 -5.50
N HIS A 459 0.19 -5.56 -6.06
CA HIS A 459 -1.21 -5.12 -6.04
C HIS A 459 -1.54 -4.26 -7.26
N GLY A 460 -2.80 -3.88 -7.40
CA GLY A 460 -3.25 -2.97 -8.44
C GLY A 460 -3.45 -1.53 -7.91
N GLU A 461 -4.18 -0.73 -8.70
CA GLU A 461 -4.32 0.72 -8.50
C GLU A 461 -5.72 1.20 -8.85
N SER A 462 -6.27 2.13 -8.09
CA SER A 462 -7.47 2.88 -8.45
C SER A 462 -7.08 4.18 -9.15
N LEU A 463 -7.68 4.45 -10.30
CA LEU A 463 -7.39 5.62 -11.13
C LEU A 463 -8.55 6.62 -11.17
N GLY A 464 -9.39 6.65 -10.15
CA GLY A 464 -10.55 7.56 -10.04
C GLY A 464 -11.89 6.85 -10.04
N GLU A 465 -11.93 5.54 -10.11
CA GLU A 465 -13.18 4.78 -10.03
C GLU A 465 -13.90 5.09 -8.72
N ARG A 466 -15.14 5.53 -8.83
CA ARG A 466 -15.97 5.98 -7.69
C ARG A 466 -15.32 7.09 -6.86
N GLY A 467 -14.42 7.88 -7.47
CA GLY A 467 -13.68 8.94 -6.80
C GLY A 467 -12.54 8.45 -5.90
N MET A 468 -12.09 7.21 -6.09
CA MET A 468 -10.96 6.61 -5.39
C MET A 468 -9.73 6.62 -6.30
N TYR A 469 -8.60 7.01 -5.72
CA TYR A 469 -7.30 6.99 -6.38
C TYR A 469 -6.31 6.22 -5.51
N LEU A 470 -5.21 5.83 -6.08
CA LEU A 470 -4.15 5.08 -5.40
C LEU A 470 -4.64 3.71 -4.89
N HIS A 471 -3.98 3.18 -3.88
CA HIS A 471 -4.14 1.84 -3.35
C HIS A 471 -4.23 1.84 -1.81
N GLY A 472 -4.20 0.67 -1.18
CA GLY A 472 -4.17 0.53 0.28
C GLY A 472 -5.55 0.54 0.93
N MET A 473 -6.62 0.27 0.19
CA MET A 473 -7.94 0.06 0.79
C MET A 473 -7.95 -1.22 1.64
N PRO A 474 -8.70 -1.23 2.77
CA PRO A 474 -8.91 -2.47 3.50
C PRO A 474 -9.39 -3.58 2.57
N TYR A 475 -8.70 -4.71 2.55
CA TYR A 475 -8.89 -5.76 1.54
C TYR A 475 -10.35 -6.23 1.41
N SER A 476 -11.10 -6.26 2.52
CA SER A 476 -12.50 -6.70 2.55
C SER A 476 -13.47 -5.80 1.79
N ILE A 477 -13.06 -4.59 1.44
CA ILE A 477 -13.86 -3.58 0.72
C ILE A 477 -13.13 -3.05 -0.52
N ALA A 478 -11.92 -3.55 -0.78
CA ALA A 478 -11.09 -3.10 -1.89
C ALA A 478 -11.75 -3.45 -3.25
N PRO A 479 -11.72 -2.53 -4.21
CA PRO A 479 -12.18 -2.81 -5.55
C PRO A 479 -11.23 -3.75 -6.28
N ARG A 480 -11.74 -4.40 -7.33
CA ARG A 480 -10.94 -5.33 -8.15
C ARG A 480 -9.71 -4.64 -8.78
N GLN A 481 -9.79 -3.35 -9.02
CA GLN A 481 -8.70 -2.53 -9.53
C GLN A 481 -7.45 -2.58 -8.64
N GLN A 482 -7.62 -2.75 -7.32
CA GLN A 482 -6.52 -2.85 -6.37
C GLN A 482 -6.11 -4.30 -6.07
N THR A 483 -6.95 -5.29 -6.38
CA THR A 483 -6.71 -6.71 -6.04
C THR A 483 -6.49 -7.60 -7.25
N GLY A 484 -6.88 -7.18 -8.46
CA GLY A 484 -6.63 -7.91 -9.70
C GLY A 484 -5.33 -7.46 -10.36
N VAL A 485 -4.39 -8.37 -10.53
CA VAL A 485 -3.03 -8.08 -11.00
C VAL A 485 -2.62 -8.96 -12.18
N PRO A 486 -1.73 -8.50 -13.07
CA PRO A 486 -1.17 -9.34 -14.11
C PRO A 486 -0.06 -10.24 -13.57
N MET A 487 0.09 -11.41 -14.17
CA MET A 487 1.22 -12.32 -13.98
C MET A 487 1.62 -12.92 -15.34
N VAL A 488 2.92 -12.97 -15.60
CA VAL A 488 3.45 -13.66 -16.78
C VAL A 488 4.60 -14.57 -16.40
N MET A 489 4.76 -15.65 -17.17
CA MET A 489 5.88 -16.58 -17.05
C MET A 489 6.54 -16.77 -18.40
N TRP A 490 7.87 -16.88 -18.40
CA TRP A 490 8.68 -17.25 -19.55
C TRP A 490 9.73 -18.28 -19.13
N PHE A 491 9.94 -19.28 -19.96
CA PHE A 491 10.90 -20.36 -19.73
C PHE A 491 11.77 -20.57 -20.96
N SER A 492 13.08 -20.68 -20.76
CA SER A 492 13.95 -21.21 -21.81
C SER A 492 13.65 -22.70 -22.06
N SER A 493 13.98 -23.18 -23.25
CA SER A 493 13.83 -24.60 -23.58
C SER A 493 14.60 -25.51 -22.62
N GLY A 494 15.80 -25.09 -22.19
CA GLY A 494 16.61 -25.82 -21.22
C GLY A 494 15.97 -25.88 -19.84
N PHE A 495 15.41 -24.78 -19.35
CA PHE A 495 14.69 -24.76 -18.06
C PHE A 495 13.46 -25.67 -18.09
N ALA A 496 12.65 -25.56 -19.17
CA ALA A 496 11.46 -26.40 -19.34
C ALA A 496 11.83 -27.90 -19.40
N ALA A 497 12.89 -28.24 -20.16
CA ALA A 497 13.38 -29.62 -20.25
C ALA A 497 13.86 -30.16 -18.90
N GLN A 498 14.65 -29.37 -18.14
CA GLN A 498 15.14 -29.78 -16.83
C GLN A 498 14.04 -29.97 -15.80
N THR A 499 12.98 -29.19 -15.86
CA THR A 499 11.84 -29.27 -14.94
C THR A 499 10.73 -30.20 -15.44
N HIS A 500 10.92 -30.85 -16.60
CA HIS A 500 9.90 -31.68 -17.27
C HIS A 500 8.58 -30.92 -17.49
N LEU A 501 8.64 -29.61 -17.70
CA LEU A 501 7.48 -28.73 -17.82
C LEU A 501 6.96 -28.74 -19.27
N ASP A 502 5.70 -29.13 -19.44
CA ASP A 502 4.97 -28.90 -20.68
C ASP A 502 4.43 -27.45 -20.69
N VAL A 503 5.12 -26.58 -21.40
CA VAL A 503 4.79 -25.16 -21.57
C VAL A 503 3.43 -24.98 -22.27
N GLY A 504 3.06 -25.88 -23.20
CA GLY A 504 1.75 -25.87 -23.88
C GLY A 504 0.60 -26.16 -22.89
N CYS A 505 0.77 -27.16 -22.05
CA CYS A 505 -0.15 -27.44 -20.95
C CYS A 505 -0.31 -26.24 -20.01
N LEU A 506 0.79 -25.63 -19.56
CA LEU A 506 0.74 -24.49 -18.64
C LEU A 506 0.02 -23.30 -19.31
N ARG A 507 0.28 -23.03 -20.59
CA ARG A 507 -0.41 -22.00 -21.35
C ARG A 507 -1.92 -22.25 -21.43
N SER A 508 -2.36 -23.48 -21.65
CA SER A 508 -3.78 -23.83 -21.70
C SER A 508 -4.49 -23.65 -20.34
N ARG A 509 -3.75 -23.81 -19.25
CA ARG A 509 -4.27 -23.67 -17.88
C ARG A 509 -4.21 -22.26 -17.33
N ALA A 510 -3.43 -21.38 -17.93
CA ALA A 510 -3.17 -20.01 -17.45
C ALA A 510 -4.44 -19.13 -17.38
N ALA A 511 -5.49 -19.46 -18.16
CA ALA A 511 -6.79 -18.78 -18.09
C ALA A 511 -7.60 -19.11 -16.81
N GLN A 512 -7.19 -20.10 -16.01
CA GLN A 512 -7.87 -20.43 -14.77
C GLN A 512 -7.56 -19.38 -13.69
N PRO A 513 -8.56 -19.01 -12.84
CA PRO A 513 -8.32 -18.09 -11.73
C PRO A 513 -7.25 -18.62 -10.78
N THR A 514 -6.34 -17.74 -10.39
CA THR A 514 -5.30 -18.02 -9.41
C THR A 514 -5.06 -16.81 -8.49
N SER A 515 -4.10 -16.92 -7.60
CA SER A 515 -3.74 -15.85 -6.66
C SER A 515 -2.25 -15.88 -6.32
N HIS A 516 -1.79 -14.89 -5.58
CA HIS A 516 -0.44 -14.87 -5.00
C HIS A 516 -0.13 -16.09 -4.14
N ASP A 517 -1.14 -16.77 -3.57
CA ASP A 517 -0.97 -17.99 -2.78
C ASP A 517 -0.33 -19.14 -3.57
N SER A 518 -0.34 -19.05 -4.90
CA SER A 518 0.29 -20.02 -5.79
C SER A 518 1.80 -19.83 -5.95
N LEU A 519 2.36 -18.66 -5.55
CA LEU A 519 3.79 -18.38 -5.74
C LEU A 519 4.68 -19.27 -4.88
N PHE A 520 4.37 -19.41 -3.59
CA PHE A 520 5.14 -20.23 -2.67
C PHE A 520 5.30 -21.69 -3.19
N PRO A 521 4.25 -22.43 -3.48
CA PRO A 521 4.39 -23.81 -3.97
C PRO A 521 4.98 -23.88 -5.39
N THR A 522 4.65 -22.93 -6.27
CA THR A 522 5.15 -22.93 -7.66
C THR A 522 6.66 -22.69 -7.72
N VAL A 523 7.17 -21.71 -6.98
CA VAL A 523 8.61 -21.42 -6.97
C VAL A 523 9.41 -22.56 -6.36
N LEU A 524 8.94 -23.18 -5.27
CA LEU A 524 9.56 -24.37 -4.71
C LEU A 524 9.52 -25.53 -5.72
N GLY A 525 8.39 -25.71 -6.41
CA GLY A 525 8.24 -26.71 -7.46
C GLY A 525 9.22 -26.52 -8.61
N LEU A 526 9.45 -25.31 -9.09
CA LEU A 526 10.40 -25.01 -10.16
C LEU A 526 11.85 -25.39 -9.80
N PHE A 527 12.16 -25.57 -8.52
CA PHE A 527 13.47 -26.02 -8.03
C PHE A 527 13.47 -27.45 -7.49
N ASP A 528 12.43 -28.22 -7.71
CA ASP A 528 12.27 -29.62 -7.22
C ASP A 528 12.42 -29.72 -5.71
N VAL A 529 11.92 -28.72 -4.97
CA VAL A 529 11.90 -28.74 -3.51
C VAL A 529 10.63 -29.42 -3.04
N ASP A 530 10.81 -30.50 -2.30
CA ASP A 530 9.73 -31.23 -1.64
C ASP A 530 9.67 -30.90 -0.15
N THR A 531 8.47 -30.63 0.37
CA THR A 531 8.21 -30.30 1.77
C THR A 531 6.72 -30.35 2.06
N THR A 532 6.36 -30.66 3.29
CA THR A 532 4.95 -30.66 3.76
C THR A 532 4.30 -29.27 3.71
N ALA A 533 5.10 -28.19 3.67
CA ALA A 533 4.59 -26.82 3.51
C ALA A 533 4.16 -26.48 2.08
N ARG A 534 4.60 -27.28 1.07
CA ARG A 534 4.23 -27.08 -0.34
C ARG A 534 2.84 -27.67 -0.61
N ARG A 535 1.86 -26.81 -0.81
CA ARG A 535 0.49 -27.21 -1.19
C ARG A 535 0.45 -27.48 -2.70
N HIS A 536 0.57 -28.74 -3.08
CA HIS A 536 0.63 -29.17 -4.49
C HIS A 536 -0.57 -28.71 -5.32
N GLU A 537 -1.76 -28.62 -4.72
CA GLU A 537 -2.98 -28.16 -5.37
C GLU A 537 -2.96 -26.68 -5.79
N ARG A 538 -2.05 -25.89 -5.22
CA ARG A 538 -1.85 -24.49 -5.57
C ARG A 538 -0.64 -24.26 -6.47
N ASP A 539 0.14 -25.29 -6.76
CA ASP A 539 1.29 -25.20 -7.65
C ASP A 539 0.83 -25.14 -9.11
N LEU A 540 1.18 -24.06 -9.79
CA LEU A 540 0.73 -23.81 -11.16
C LEU A 540 1.43 -24.72 -12.18
N VAL A 541 2.65 -25.18 -11.90
CA VAL A 541 3.44 -25.99 -12.82
C VAL A 541 3.28 -27.48 -12.58
N GLU A 542 2.95 -27.91 -11.39
CA GLU A 542 2.80 -29.32 -11.02
C GLU A 542 1.87 -30.12 -11.96
N PRO A 543 0.67 -29.61 -12.32
CA PRO A 543 -0.23 -30.35 -13.20
C PRO A 543 0.28 -30.52 -14.63
N CYS A 544 1.30 -29.76 -15.03
CA CYS A 544 1.89 -29.75 -16.37
C CYS A 544 3.31 -30.34 -16.40
N ARG A 545 3.70 -31.04 -15.35
CA ARG A 545 4.96 -31.79 -15.30
C ARG A 545 4.75 -33.23 -15.72
N ALA A 546 5.59 -33.70 -16.63
CA ALA A 546 5.63 -35.12 -16.92
C ALA A 546 6.10 -35.86 -15.66
N ARG A 547 5.29 -36.80 -15.17
CA ARG A 547 5.73 -37.72 -14.10
C ARG A 547 6.88 -38.53 -14.69
N GLY A 548 8.08 -38.37 -14.15
CA GLY A 548 9.17 -39.28 -14.49
C GLY A 548 8.77 -40.73 -14.26
N PRO A 549 9.39 -41.68 -14.94
CA PRO A 549 9.18 -43.08 -14.62
C PRO A 549 9.48 -43.29 -13.13
N ALA A 550 8.51 -43.89 -12.43
CA ALA A 550 8.58 -44.22 -11.01
C ALA A 550 9.74 -45.16 -10.69
#